data_765235b618c0ee49b2ef6f3ecbd7da89
#
_entry.id   765235b618c0ee49b2ef6f3ecbd7da89
#
_cell.length_a   1.000
_cell.length_b   1.000
_cell.length_c   1.000
_cell.angle_alpha   90.00
_cell.angle_beta   90.00
_cell.angle_gamma   90.00
#
_symmetry.space_group_name_H-M   'P 1'
#
loop_
_entity.id
_entity.type
_entity.pdbx_description
1 polymer ?
#
loop_
_entity_poly.entity_id
_entity_poly.type
_entity_poly.pdbx_seq_one_letter_code
_entity_poly.pdbx_strand_id
1 'polypeptide(L)'
;MDTKAIETHIRGILEAIGEDPDREGLRETPQRVARMYEEIFAGVQYSNHEIAEMFGKTFDAPSPSQSQTAVVMKDISVFSYCEHHMALMTI
;
A
#
# COMPACT_ATOMS: atom_id res chain seq x y z
N MET A 1 7.16 -6.47 -8.03
CA MET A 1 7.96 -6.09 -6.83
C MET A 1 9.01 -7.16 -6.58
N ASP A 2 10.23 -6.76 -6.31
CA ASP A 2 11.33 -7.69 -6.04
C ASP A 2 11.34 -8.09 -4.57
N THR A 3 10.58 -9.13 -4.23
CA THR A 3 10.43 -9.61 -2.86
C THR A 3 11.72 -10.18 -2.28
N LYS A 4 12.56 -10.81 -3.12
CA LYS A 4 13.85 -11.34 -2.67
C LYS A 4 14.82 -10.24 -2.24
N ALA A 5 14.84 -9.14 -2.99
CA ALA A 5 15.63 -7.97 -2.60
C ALA A 5 15.11 -7.36 -1.29
N ILE A 6 13.79 -7.27 -1.13
CA ILE A 6 13.18 -6.77 0.11
C ILE A 6 13.58 -7.65 1.29
N GLU A 7 13.48 -8.97 1.16
CA GLU A 7 13.90 -9.91 2.22
C GLU A 7 15.36 -9.67 2.64
N THR A 8 16.25 -9.53 1.66
CA THR A 8 17.68 -9.28 1.91
C THR A 8 17.89 -7.97 2.66
N HIS A 9 17.20 -6.91 2.26
CA HIS A 9 17.34 -5.60 2.90
C HIS A 9 16.74 -5.56 4.31
N ILE A 10 15.61 -6.22 4.53
CA ILE A 10 15.02 -6.32 5.87
C ILE A 10 15.96 -7.09 6.80
N ARG A 11 16.56 -8.18 6.34
CA ARG A 11 17.58 -8.88 7.10
C ARG A 11 18.74 -7.95 7.47
N GLY A 12 19.21 -7.16 6.51
CA GLY A 12 20.26 -6.16 6.74
C GLY A 12 19.86 -5.10 7.76
N ILE A 13 18.61 -4.65 7.76
CA ILE A 13 18.09 -3.72 8.75
C ILE A 13 18.14 -4.33 10.15
N LEU A 14 17.69 -5.58 10.30
CA LEU A 14 17.72 -6.29 11.58
C LEU A 14 19.17 -6.39 12.12
N GLU A 15 20.11 -6.72 11.27
CA GLU A 15 21.53 -6.75 11.62
C GLU A 15 22.03 -5.36 12.04
N ALA A 16 21.68 -4.34 11.26
CA ALA A 16 22.13 -2.96 11.49
C ALA A 16 21.62 -2.37 12.81
N ILE A 17 20.41 -2.74 13.25
CA ILE A 17 19.87 -2.28 14.54
C ILE A 17 20.40 -3.08 15.73
N GLY A 18 21.18 -4.12 15.48
CA GLY A 18 21.80 -4.93 16.53
C GLY A 18 21.02 -6.16 16.92
N GLU A 19 20.03 -6.56 16.13
CA GLU A 19 19.28 -7.80 16.35
C GLU A 19 19.96 -8.99 15.66
N ASP A 20 19.65 -10.18 16.17
CA ASP A 20 20.07 -11.45 15.54
C ASP A 20 18.96 -11.92 14.59
N PRO A 21 19.15 -11.79 13.26
CA PRO A 21 18.14 -12.20 12.30
C PRO A 21 17.92 -13.71 12.24
N ASP A 22 18.82 -14.50 12.82
CA ASP A 22 18.74 -15.95 12.80
C ASP A 22 18.04 -16.54 14.04
N ARG A 23 17.72 -15.70 15.03
CA ARG A 23 16.95 -16.19 16.18
C ARG A 23 15.53 -16.55 15.75
N GLU A 24 14.92 -17.51 16.44
CA GLU A 24 13.64 -18.09 16.07
C GLU A 24 12.54 -17.06 15.80
N GLY A 25 12.45 -16.03 16.64
CA GLY A 25 11.41 -15.00 16.51
C GLY A 25 11.56 -14.08 15.30
N LEU A 26 12.76 -13.98 14.70
CA LEU A 26 13.06 -13.09 13.58
C LEU A 26 13.41 -13.81 12.28
N ARG A 27 13.58 -15.12 12.32
CA ARG A 27 14.05 -15.90 11.16
C ARG A 27 13.16 -15.73 9.93
N GLU A 28 11.84 -15.65 10.12
CA GLU A 28 10.88 -15.51 9.04
C GLU A 28 10.42 -14.06 8.82
N THR A 29 10.90 -13.13 9.62
CA THR A 29 10.49 -11.73 9.54
C THR A 29 10.75 -11.10 8.17
N PRO A 30 11.91 -11.30 7.53
CA PRO A 30 12.14 -10.75 6.20
C PRO A 30 11.09 -11.18 5.17
N GLN A 31 10.72 -12.45 5.16
CA GLN A 31 9.69 -12.97 4.27
C GLN A 31 8.30 -12.41 4.58
N ARG A 32 7.97 -12.28 5.86
CA ARG A 32 6.69 -11.71 6.30
C ARG A 32 6.57 -10.25 5.92
N VAL A 33 7.64 -9.47 6.09
CA VAL A 33 7.67 -8.06 5.71
C VAL A 33 7.55 -7.93 4.20
N ALA A 34 8.26 -8.74 3.43
CA ALA A 34 8.17 -8.71 1.97
C ALA A 34 6.73 -8.97 1.48
N ARG A 35 6.05 -9.96 2.04
CA ARG A 35 4.63 -10.22 1.72
C ARG A 35 3.73 -9.07 2.11
N MET A 36 3.94 -8.49 3.27
CA MET A 36 3.19 -7.31 3.70
C MET A 36 3.37 -6.17 2.71
N TYR A 37 4.59 -5.93 2.24
CA TYR A 37 4.88 -4.87 1.29
C TYR A 37 4.22 -5.11 -0.07
N GLU A 38 4.06 -6.34 -0.51
CA GLU A 38 3.30 -6.63 -1.72
C GLU A 38 1.85 -6.13 -1.62
N GLU A 39 1.26 -6.22 -0.46
CA GLU A 39 -0.11 -5.74 -0.24
C GLU A 39 -0.16 -4.22 -0.06
N ILE A 40 0.62 -3.69 0.87
CA ILE A 40 0.51 -2.27 1.23
C ILE A 40 1.08 -1.32 0.18
N PHE A 41 2.01 -1.79 -0.64
CA PHE A 41 2.58 -1.01 -1.74
C PHE A 41 2.06 -1.44 -3.11
N ALA A 42 1.00 -2.21 -3.16
CA ALA A 42 0.40 -2.66 -4.43
C ALA A 42 0.08 -1.49 -5.35
N GLY A 43 -0.41 -0.38 -4.80
CA GLY A 43 -0.75 0.81 -5.58
C GLY A 43 0.43 1.45 -6.32
N VAL A 44 1.66 1.26 -5.83
CA VAL A 44 2.87 1.78 -6.49
C VAL A 44 3.10 1.12 -7.85
N GLN A 45 2.56 -0.08 -8.07
CA GLN A 45 2.71 -0.83 -9.31
C GLN A 45 1.83 -0.30 -10.46
N TYR A 46 0.89 0.59 -10.15
CA TYR A 46 -0.11 1.07 -11.11
C TYR A 46 -0.05 2.58 -11.25
N SER A 47 -0.28 3.06 -12.46
CA SER A 47 -0.54 4.47 -12.70
C SER A 47 -1.95 4.85 -12.24
N ASN A 48 -2.20 6.15 -12.04
CA ASN A 48 -3.55 6.62 -11.74
C ASN A 48 -4.55 6.25 -12.83
N HIS A 49 -4.11 6.25 -14.08
CA HIS A 49 -4.96 5.87 -15.22
C HIS A 49 -5.36 4.39 -15.13
N GLU A 50 -4.39 3.51 -14.85
CA GLU A 50 -4.66 2.08 -14.68
C GLU A 50 -5.62 1.81 -13.52
N ILE A 51 -5.43 2.51 -12.39
CA ILE A 51 -6.33 2.40 -11.24
C ILE A 51 -7.74 2.85 -11.61
N ALA A 52 -7.86 3.96 -12.32
CA ALA A 52 -9.15 4.46 -12.77
C ALA A 52 -9.87 3.46 -13.69
N GLU A 53 -9.16 2.80 -14.58
CA GLU A 53 -9.73 1.75 -15.44
C GLU A 53 -10.17 0.51 -14.64
N MET A 54 -9.37 0.09 -13.65
CA MET A 54 -9.67 -1.09 -12.83
C MET A 54 -10.93 -0.91 -11.97
N PHE A 55 -11.16 0.29 -11.47
CA PHE A 55 -12.25 0.59 -10.54
C PHE A 55 -13.28 1.55 -11.10
N GLY A 56 -13.16 1.90 -12.36
CA GLY A 56 -14.03 2.87 -13.03
C GLY A 56 -15.40 2.29 -13.32
N LYS A 57 -16.32 2.39 -12.38
CA LYS A 57 -17.74 2.16 -12.62
C LYS A 57 -18.42 3.50 -12.86
N THR A 58 -19.16 3.57 -13.95
CA THR A 58 -19.94 4.75 -14.27
C THR A 58 -21.43 4.43 -14.18
N PHE A 59 -22.20 5.42 -13.80
CA PHE A 59 -23.64 5.33 -13.75
C PHE A 59 -24.22 6.38 -14.68
N ASP A 60 -25.32 6.03 -15.35
CA ASP A 60 -26.03 7.00 -16.16
C ASP A 60 -26.58 8.11 -15.26
N ALA A 61 -26.40 9.36 -15.68
CA ALA A 61 -26.99 10.48 -14.97
C ALA A 61 -28.52 10.39 -15.04
N PRO A 62 -29.22 10.44 -13.91
CA PRO A 62 -30.67 10.22 -13.90
C PRO A 62 -31.45 11.30 -14.64
N SER A 63 -30.93 12.52 -14.73
CA SER A 63 -31.49 13.59 -15.56
C SER A 63 -30.50 14.72 -15.72
N PRO A 64 -30.64 15.55 -16.78
CA PRO A 64 -29.77 16.72 -16.95
C PRO A 64 -29.82 17.72 -15.79
N SER A 65 -30.96 17.83 -15.11
CA SER A 65 -31.10 18.72 -13.96
C SER A 65 -30.35 18.20 -12.73
N GLN A 66 -30.06 16.90 -12.66
CA GLN A 66 -29.32 16.28 -11.59
C GLN A 66 -27.82 16.16 -11.88
N SER A 67 -27.40 16.42 -13.11
CA SER A 67 -26.00 16.37 -13.49
C SER A 67 -25.12 17.40 -12.79
N GLN A 68 -25.73 18.43 -12.18
CA GLN A 68 -25.05 19.45 -11.38
C GLN A 68 -24.98 19.10 -9.90
N THR A 69 -25.57 17.99 -9.50
CA THR A 69 -25.56 17.57 -8.11
C THR A 69 -24.22 16.91 -7.77
N ALA A 70 -23.58 17.39 -6.71
CA ALA A 70 -22.36 16.78 -6.22
C ALA A 70 -22.66 15.41 -5.63
N VAL A 71 -21.79 14.44 -5.92
CA VAL A 71 -21.80 13.14 -5.25
C VAL A 71 -20.78 13.19 -4.12
N VAL A 72 -21.25 12.96 -2.89
CA VAL A 72 -20.41 12.97 -1.71
C VAL A 72 -20.28 11.55 -1.17
N MET A 73 -19.06 11.09 -1.06
CA MET A 73 -18.73 9.84 -0.38
C MET A 73 -17.98 10.18 0.91
N LYS A 74 -18.34 9.53 2.00
CA LYS A 74 -17.74 9.79 3.31
C LYS A 74 -17.40 8.47 4.01
N ASP A 75 -16.71 8.58 5.13
CA ASP A 75 -16.28 7.44 5.93
C ASP A 75 -15.36 6.49 5.15
N ILE A 76 -14.48 7.08 4.32
CA ILE A 76 -13.49 6.35 3.54
C ILE A 76 -12.18 6.29 4.33
N SER A 77 -11.76 5.08 4.70
CA SER A 77 -10.47 4.88 5.36
C SER A 77 -9.36 4.81 4.32
N VAL A 78 -8.32 5.61 4.53
CA VAL A 78 -7.16 5.63 3.65
C VAL A 78 -5.91 5.32 4.47
N PHE A 79 -5.09 4.41 3.97
CA PHE A 79 -3.81 4.06 4.55
C PHE A 79 -2.71 4.45 3.57
N SER A 80 -1.68 5.10 4.08
CA SER A 80 -0.55 5.50 3.26
C SER A 80 0.73 5.47 4.08
N TYR A 81 1.85 5.35 3.42
CA TYR A 81 3.17 5.49 4.04
C TYR A 81 3.74 6.86 3.74
N CYS A 82 4.26 7.52 4.76
CA CYS A 82 4.85 8.84 4.57
C CYS A 82 6.18 8.72 3.80
N GLU A 83 6.44 9.70 2.96
CA GLU A 83 7.70 9.74 2.20
C GLU A 83 8.92 9.99 3.07
N HIS A 84 8.75 10.67 4.21
CA HIS A 84 9.86 11.06 5.09
C HIS A 84 10.46 9.89 5.85
N HIS A 85 9.63 9.00 6.37
CA HIS A 85 10.07 7.95 7.30
C HIS A 85 9.55 6.56 6.93
N MET A 86 8.81 6.43 5.83
CA MET A 86 8.10 5.20 5.48
C MET A 86 7.22 4.68 6.63
N ALA A 87 6.66 5.59 7.41
CA ALA A 87 5.77 5.25 8.51
C ALA A 87 4.32 5.23 8.04
N LEU A 88 3.55 4.29 8.57
CA LEU A 88 2.13 4.18 8.24
C LEU A 88 1.36 5.39 8.77
N MET A 89 0.55 5.95 7.90
CA MET A 89 -0.41 7.01 8.23
C MET A 89 -1.82 6.51 7.95
N THR A 90 -2.74 6.86 8.84
CA THR A 90 -4.17 6.58 8.68
C THR A 90 -4.91 7.91 8.58
N ILE A 91 -5.77 8.01 7.58
CA ILE A 91 -6.56 9.22 7.35
C ILE A 91 -8.05 8.88 7.39
#